data_98905d47772f3c29ea737607fb604a92
#
_entry.id   98905d47772f3c29ea737607fb604a92
#
_cell.length_a   1.000
_cell.length_b   1.000
_cell.length_c   1.000
_cell.angle_alpha   90.00
_cell.angle_beta   90.00
_cell.angle_gamma   90.00
#
_symmetry.space_group_name_H-M   'P 1'
#
loop_
_entity.id
_entity.type
_entity.pdbx_description
1 polymer ?
#
loop_
_entity_poly.entity_id
_entity_poly.type
_entity_poly.pdbx_seq_one_letter_code
_entity_poly.pdbx_strand_id
1 'polypeptide(L)'
;MRSPLKITNIMAVSTTPTPVTTQTPKGIHRAWIILIILAVAQIVGQSISMAAGIMVAPLNNPEGGFGWNMGLIGTALATYYVCGALVSPITGMLGDRYGARPLMFACGVLYLVSMSLIGSVTHLWQFFIYFGVLLSITQSLAMVPILASVNGWFKQRLGFATGLLWASGGIGAAVVAPGIATLLDAFGWQATFTTIGVIGGGTLTLLTLFFYSKPADINSTAFGSRADDPPEVFRSKEIEGLRLKVFNKAMRRTRAFWNLPTIHGLDCAGHGIVLIYSIPLAIE
;
A
#
# COMPACT_ATOMS: atom_id res chain seq x y z
N MET A 1 -51.90 -6.71 18.80
CA MET A 1 -52.08 -6.27 17.40
C MET A 1 -51.34 -4.98 17.22
N ARG A 2 -50.14 -4.99 16.66
CA ARG A 2 -49.39 -3.81 16.25
C ARG A 2 -49.25 -3.85 14.71
N SER A 3 -49.76 -2.82 14.05
CA SER A 3 -49.84 -2.66 12.60
C SER A 3 -48.43 -2.62 11.98
N PRO A 4 -48.22 -3.19 10.77
CA PRO A 4 -46.95 -3.10 10.08
C PRO A 4 -46.77 -1.69 9.49
N LEU A 5 -45.67 -1.05 9.83
CA LEU A 5 -45.23 0.22 9.27
C LEU A 5 -45.00 0.05 7.74
N LYS A 6 -45.73 0.85 6.98
CA LYS A 6 -45.65 0.96 5.52
C LYS A 6 -44.28 1.46 5.11
N ILE A 7 -43.43 0.56 4.63
CA ILE A 7 -42.10 0.86 3.99
C ILE A 7 -42.28 1.21 2.49
N THR A 8 -43.40 1.78 2.11
CA THR A 8 -43.73 1.91 0.67
C THR A 8 -43.47 3.30 0.06
N ASN A 9 -42.88 4.25 0.78
CA ASN A 9 -42.74 5.62 0.25
C ASN A 9 -41.32 6.23 0.26
N ILE A 10 -40.24 5.42 0.18
CA ILE A 10 -38.86 5.94 0.07
C ILE A 10 -38.25 5.68 -1.32
N MET A 11 -39.03 5.22 -2.29
CA MET A 11 -38.52 4.90 -3.63
C MET A 11 -39.04 5.82 -4.75
N ALA A 12 -39.13 7.12 -4.52
CA ALA A 12 -39.45 8.03 -5.61
C ALA A 12 -38.63 9.33 -5.55
N VAL A 13 -37.28 9.17 -5.58
CA VAL A 13 -36.46 10.24 -6.14
C VAL A 13 -36.11 9.83 -7.56
N SER A 14 -36.94 10.27 -8.51
CA SER A 14 -36.69 10.19 -9.93
C SER A 14 -35.50 11.07 -10.28
N THR A 15 -34.31 10.53 -10.22
CA THR A 15 -33.15 11.09 -10.90
C THR A 15 -33.06 10.40 -12.25
N THR A 16 -33.53 11.08 -13.31
CA THR A 16 -33.24 10.72 -14.70
C THR A 16 -31.71 10.54 -14.83
N PRO A 17 -31.22 9.35 -15.17
CA PRO A 17 -29.79 9.18 -15.40
C PRO A 17 -29.42 9.94 -16.67
N THR A 18 -28.60 10.96 -16.55
CA THR A 18 -27.95 11.57 -17.71
C THR A 18 -27.13 10.47 -18.41
N PRO A 19 -27.37 10.19 -19.70
CA PRO A 19 -26.61 9.17 -20.40
C PRO A 19 -25.15 9.62 -20.45
N VAL A 20 -24.29 8.93 -19.73
CA VAL A 20 -22.84 9.07 -19.89
C VAL A 20 -22.51 8.51 -21.27
N THR A 21 -22.28 9.37 -22.22
CA THR A 21 -21.83 9.01 -23.57
C THR A 21 -20.53 8.25 -23.42
N THR A 22 -20.57 6.94 -23.66
CA THR A 22 -19.39 6.07 -23.75
C THR A 22 -18.61 6.45 -25.02
N GLN A 23 -17.85 7.51 -24.96
CA GLN A 23 -16.80 7.77 -25.94
C GLN A 23 -15.68 6.74 -25.64
N THR A 24 -15.55 5.75 -26.52
CA THR A 24 -14.33 4.93 -26.60
C THR A 24 -13.19 5.87 -26.94
N PRO A 25 -12.26 6.18 -26.02
CA PRO A 25 -11.17 7.07 -26.32
C PRO A 25 -10.26 6.37 -27.34
N LYS A 26 -10.00 7.02 -28.48
CA LYS A 26 -8.94 6.63 -29.40
C LYS A 26 -7.61 6.87 -28.67
N GLY A 27 -7.09 5.87 -27.95
CA GLY A 27 -5.84 5.98 -27.20
C GLY A 27 -5.73 4.95 -26.08
N ILE A 28 -4.61 4.98 -25.36
CA ILE A 28 -4.37 4.13 -24.18
C ILE A 28 -5.40 4.48 -23.10
N HIS A 29 -6.17 3.48 -22.65
CA HIS A 29 -7.17 3.69 -21.61
C HIS A 29 -6.49 4.18 -20.31
N ARG A 30 -7.05 5.19 -19.66
CA ARG A 30 -6.47 5.83 -18.46
C ARG A 30 -6.15 4.85 -17.32
N ALA A 31 -6.88 3.74 -17.22
CA ALA A 31 -6.59 2.67 -16.28
C ALA A 31 -5.15 2.13 -16.38
N TRP A 32 -4.60 2.04 -17.60
CA TRP A 32 -3.21 1.59 -17.80
C TRP A 32 -2.19 2.62 -17.31
N ILE A 33 -2.48 3.91 -17.47
CA ILE A 33 -1.64 4.99 -16.94
C ILE A 33 -1.63 4.92 -15.41
N ILE A 34 -2.80 4.77 -14.80
CA ILE A 34 -2.92 4.60 -13.34
C ILE A 34 -2.16 3.35 -12.88
N LEU A 35 -2.25 2.24 -13.62
CA LEU A 35 -1.51 1.03 -13.29
C LEU A 35 0.01 1.26 -13.32
N ILE A 36 0.54 2.01 -14.29
CA ILE A 36 1.96 2.38 -14.34
C ILE A 36 2.34 3.22 -13.13
N ILE A 37 1.53 4.20 -12.75
CA ILE A 37 1.76 5.01 -11.55
C ILE A 37 1.82 4.12 -10.29
N LEU A 38 0.87 3.20 -10.16
CA LEU A 38 0.83 2.24 -9.04
C LEU A 38 2.01 1.27 -9.07
N ALA A 39 2.45 0.84 -10.26
CA ALA A 39 3.64 0.00 -10.44
C ALA A 39 4.92 0.71 -9.97
N VAL A 40 5.09 1.99 -10.31
CA VAL A 40 6.22 2.79 -9.82
C VAL A 40 6.15 2.97 -8.30
N ALA A 41 4.96 3.23 -7.75
CA ALA A 41 4.76 3.31 -6.30
C ALA A 41 5.09 1.98 -5.60
N GLN A 42 4.76 0.84 -6.24
CA GLN A 42 5.11 -0.50 -5.76
C GLN A 42 6.62 -0.75 -5.77
N ILE A 43 7.34 -0.31 -6.80
CA ILE A 43 8.80 -0.38 -6.87
C ILE A 43 9.45 0.38 -5.70
N VAL A 44 8.98 1.60 -5.42
CA VAL A 44 9.45 2.38 -4.27
C VAL A 44 9.13 1.66 -2.95
N GLY A 45 7.92 1.10 -2.81
CA GLY A 45 7.53 0.33 -1.63
C GLY A 45 8.43 -0.89 -1.38
N GLN A 46 8.89 -1.57 -2.44
CA GLN A 46 9.81 -2.71 -2.30
C GLN A 46 11.21 -2.30 -1.83
N SER A 47 11.63 -1.07 -2.04
CA SER A 47 12.92 -0.58 -1.52
C SER A 47 12.98 -0.64 0.02
N ILE A 48 11.83 -0.55 0.71
CA ILE A 48 11.73 -0.70 2.17
C ILE A 48 12.13 -2.12 2.59
N SER A 49 11.58 -3.12 1.93
CA SER A 49 11.88 -4.52 2.27
C SER A 49 13.33 -4.89 2.00
N MET A 50 13.90 -4.35 0.93
CA MET A 50 15.32 -4.53 0.61
C MET A 50 16.24 -3.81 1.61
N ALA A 51 15.88 -2.60 2.00
CA ALA A 51 16.59 -1.82 3.00
C ALA A 51 16.71 -2.56 4.33
N ALA A 52 15.68 -3.28 4.76
CA ALA A 52 15.70 -4.09 5.98
C ALA A 52 16.83 -5.12 5.97
N GLY A 53 16.99 -5.87 4.88
CA GLY A 53 18.05 -6.87 4.75
C GLY A 53 19.46 -6.28 4.75
N ILE A 54 19.64 -5.14 4.08
CA ILE A 54 20.93 -4.46 3.96
C ILE A 54 21.37 -3.82 5.27
N MET A 55 20.42 -3.36 6.10
CA MET A 55 20.74 -2.76 7.41
C MET A 55 21.30 -3.73 8.43
N VAL A 56 20.98 -5.01 8.34
CA VAL A 56 21.38 -5.99 9.36
C VAL A 56 22.90 -6.01 9.55
N ALA A 57 23.66 -6.05 8.46
CA ALA A 57 25.13 -6.09 8.52
C ALA A 57 25.75 -4.85 9.18
N PRO A 58 25.45 -3.60 8.77
CA PRO A 58 25.98 -2.40 9.42
C PRO A 58 25.57 -2.25 10.88
N LEU A 59 24.35 -2.67 11.24
CA LEU A 59 23.88 -2.54 12.62
C LEU A 59 24.52 -3.58 13.57
N ASN A 60 24.84 -4.75 13.06
CA ASN A 60 25.45 -5.84 13.85
C ASN A 60 26.99 -5.74 13.92
N ASN A 61 27.65 -5.01 13.01
CA ASN A 61 29.10 -4.92 12.96
C ASN A 61 29.66 -4.12 14.16
N PRO A 62 30.51 -4.71 15.03
CA PRO A 62 31.09 -3.98 16.15
C PRO A 62 32.22 -3.03 15.77
N GLU A 63 32.90 -3.25 14.63
CA GLU A 63 34.07 -2.44 14.21
C GLU A 63 33.72 -1.20 13.39
N GLY A 64 32.57 -1.18 12.73
CA GLY A 64 32.12 -0.06 11.88
C GLY A 64 30.66 0.31 12.02
N GLY A 65 29.94 -0.34 12.93
CA GLY A 65 28.52 -0.13 13.20
C GLY A 65 28.23 0.01 14.69
N PHE A 66 27.01 -0.36 15.09
CA PHE A 66 26.56 -0.24 16.47
C PHE A 66 26.85 -1.49 17.33
N GLY A 67 27.24 -2.61 16.72
CA GLY A 67 27.43 -3.89 17.43
C GLY A 67 26.16 -4.42 18.11
N TRP A 68 24.99 -4.08 17.58
CA TRP A 68 23.72 -4.52 18.18
C TRP A 68 23.51 -6.02 17.98
N ASN A 69 22.95 -6.65 19.01
CA ASN A 69 22.63 -8.07 18.96
C ASN A 69 21.63 -8.39 17.83
N MET A 70 21.94 -9.39 17.02
CA MET A 70 21.09 -9.85 15.89
C MET A 70 19.64 -10.12 16.32
N GLY A 71 19.44 -10.70 17.53
CA GLY A 71 18.11 -10.94 18.06
C GLY A 71 17.30 -9.65 18.30
N LEU A 72 17.95 -8.57 18.74
CA LEU A 72 17.28 -7.27 18.93
C LEU A 72 16.95 -6.60 17.60
N ILE A 73 17.82 -6.73 16.60
CA ILE A 73 17.53 -6.27 15.23
C ILE A 73 16.35 -7.06 14.67
N GLY A 74 16.34 -8.39 14.84
CA GLY A 74 15.23 -9.24 14.43
C GLY A 74 13.90 -8.90 15.10
N THR A 75 13.91 -8.51 16.39
CA THR A 75 12.69 -8.07 17.08
C THR A 75 12.19 -6.72 16.56
N ALA A 76 13.07 -5.81 16.15
CA ALA A 76 12.66 -4.56 15.50
C ALA A 76 12.00 -4.82 14.12
N LEU A 77 12.56 -5.76 13.34
CA LEU A 77 11.95 -6.23 12.09
C LEU A 77 10.58 -6.89 12.33
N ALA A 78 10.46 -7.73 13.35
CA ALA A 78 9.17 -8.30 13.75
C ALA A 78 8.16 -7.23 14.15
N THR A 79 8.59 -6.20 14.87
CA THR A 79 7.74 -5.04 15.25
C THR A 79 7.18 -4.34 14.02
N TYR A 80 7.96 -4.20 12.95
CA TYR A 80 7.50 -3.63 11.68
C TYR A 80 6.31 -4.40 11.10
N TYR A 81 6.38 -5.73 11.04
CA TYR A 81 5.28 -6.56 10.52
C TYR A 81 4.04 -6.53 11.43
N VAL A 82 4.23 -6.60 12.75
CA VAL A 82 3.12 -6.55 13.71
C VAL A 82 2.41 -5.20 13.67
N CYS A 83 3.16 -4.10 13.69
CA CYS A 83 2.58 -2.76 13.58
C CYS A 83 1.85 -2.58 12.24
N GLY A 84 2.41 -3.08 11.13
CA GLY A 84 1.77 -3.05 9.82
C GLY A 84 0.42 -3.78 9.80
N ALA A 85 0.38 -4.97 10.39
CA ALA A 85 -0.87 -5.73 10.52
C ALA A 85 -1.94 -4.99 11.33
N LEU A 86 -1.55 -4.31 12.43
CA LEU A 86 -2.46 -3.54 13.28
C LEU A 86 -2.94 -2.24 12.61
N VAL A 87 -2.09 -1.59 11.82
CA VAL A 87 -2.39 -0.32 11.15
C VAL A 87 -3.19 -0.51 9.86
N SER A 88 -2.99 -1.63 9.14
CA SER A 88 -3.64 -1.88 7.85
C SER A 88 -5.17 -1.74 7.86
N PRO A 89 -5.92 -2.25 8.85
CA PRO A 89 -7.36 -2.02 8.91
C PRO A 89 -7.75 -0.55 9.08
N ILE A 90 -6.93 0.21 9.83
CA ILE A 90 -7.14 1.65 10.03
C ILE A 90 -6.91 2.39 8.71
N THR A 91 -5.83 2.05 8.00
CA THR A 91 -5.54 2.60 6.68
C THR A 91 -6.64 2.29 5.67
N GLY A 92 -7.20 1.07 5.71
CA GLY A 92 -8.36 0.70 4.89
C GLY A 92 -9.56 1.61 5.16
N MET A 93 -9.91 1.83 6.43
CA MET A 93 -11.01 2.75 6.82
C MET A 93 -10.74 4.21 6.41
N LEU A 94 -9.48 4.65 6.51
CA LEU A 94 -9.10 5.98 6.02
C LEU A 94 -9.22 6.07 4.50
N GLY A 95 -8.80 5.02 3.78
CA GLY A 95 -8.93 4.91 2.32
C GLY A 95 -10.37 5.00 1.84
N ASP A 96 -11.29 4.31 2.53
CA ASP A 96 -12.71 4.36 2.25
C ASP A 96 -13.30 5.76 2.50
N ARG A 97 -12.82 6.45 3.53
CA ARG A 97 -13.35 7.77 3.93
C ARG A 97 -12.79 8.92 3.10
N TYR A 98 -11.48 8.93 2.88
CA TYR A 98 -10.78 10.06 2.26
C TYR A 98 -10.34 9.79 0.82
N GLY A 99 -10.40 8.55 0.38
CA GLY A 99 -9.87 8.10 -0.90
C GLY A 99 -8.37 7.77 -0.85
N ALA A 100 -7.87 7.17 -1.92
CA ALA A 100 -6.49 6.70 -2.00
C ALA A 100 -5.46 7.82 -2.20
N ARG A 101 -5.84 8.91 -2.88
CA ARG A 101 -4.92 10.01 -3.23
C ARG A 101 -4.28 10.70 -2.00
N PRO A 102 -5.04 11.17 -0.99
CA PRO A 102 -4.45 11.79 0.20
C PRO A 102 -3.62 10.82 1.03
N LEU A 103 -3.96 9.52 1.02
CA LEU A 103 -3.18 8.50 1.71
C LEU A 103 -1.83 8.28 1.04
N MET A 104 -1.79 8.25 -0.30
CA MET A 104 -0.53 8.15 -1.05
C MET A 104 0.35 9.38 -0.84
N PHE A 105 -0.25 10.59 -0.76
CA PHE A 105 0.50 11.80 -0.42
C PHE A 105 1.11 11.70 0.98
N ALA A 106 0.31 11.35 1.98
CA ALA A 106 0.77 11.14 3.35
C ALA A 106 1.86 10.06 3.42
N CYS A 107 1.72 8.98 2.65
CA CYS A 107 2.75 7.95 2.49
C CYS A 107 4.06 8.53 1.97
N GLY A 108 4.04 9.33 0.90
CA GLY A 108 5.26 9.93 0.31
C GLY A 108 6.01 10.82 1.31
N VAL A 109 5.28 11.69 2.02
CA VAL A 109 5.86 12.55 3.07
C VAL A 109 6.40 11.71 4.23
N LEU A 110 5.63 10.74 4.70
CA LEU A 110 6.02 9.90 5.82
C LEU A 110 7.20 8.98 5.46
N TYR A 111 7.28 8.53 4.19
CA TYR A 111 8.42 7.77 3.67
C TYR A 111 9.70 8.58 3.74
N LEU A 112 9.68 9.82 3.25
CA LEU A 112 10.81 10.73 3.31
C LEU A 112 11.27 10.94 4.77
N VAL A 113 10.33 11.23 5.66
CA VAL A 113 10.63 11.46 7.09
C VAL A 113 11.19 10.19 7.75
N SER A 114 10.54 9.05 7.54
CA SER A 114 10.95 7.78 8.16
C SER A 114 12.37 7.37 7.75
N MET A 115 12.65 7.42 6.45
CA MET A 115 13.96 7.05 5.90
C MET A 115 15.06 8.01 6.35
N SER A 116 14.78 9.32 6.39
CA SER A 116 15.74 10.30 6.90
C SER A 116 16.03 10.11 8.38
N LEU A 117 15.01 9.79 9.19
CA LEU A 117 15.16 9.48 10.60
C LEU A 117 15.95 8.18 10.81
N ILE A 118 15.73 7.16 9.98
CA ILE A 118 16.50 5.91 10.03
C ILE A 118 17.98 6.20 9.73
N GLY A 119 18.27 7.05 8.74
CA GLY A 119 19.64 7.49 8.45
C GLY A 119 20.33 8.26 9.60
N SER A 120 19.58 8.79 10.56
CA SER A 120 20.07 9.51 11.74
C SER A 120 20.06 8.71 13.04
N VAL A 121 19.77 7.40 12.99
CA VAL A 121 19.69 6.52 14.16
C VAL A 121 21.05 6.45 14.88
N THR A 122 21.01 6.62 16.19
CA THR A 122 22.18 6.47 17.10
C THR A 122 21.92 5.46 18.21
N HIS A 123 20.66 5.18 18.53
CA HIS A 123 20.26 4.30 19.61
C HIS A 123 19.26 3.25 19.13
N LEU A 124 19.30 2.05 19.71
CA LEU A 124 18.45 0.94 19.34
C LEU A 124 16.94 1.27 19.44
N TRP A 125 16.49 1.99 20.49
CA TRP A 125 15.10 2.37 20.65
C TRP A 125 14.57 3.28 19.53
N GLN A 126 15.45 4.14 18.95
CA GLN A 126 15.11 4.95 17.78
C GLN A 126 14.85 4.08 16.57
N PHE A 127 15.65 3.02 16.38
CA PHE A 127 15.43 2.06 15.31
C PHE A 127 14.08 1.35 15.42
N PHE A 128 13.70 0.93 16.63
CA PHE A 128 12.36 0.36 16.86
C PHE A 128 11.23 1.32 16.46
N ILE A 129 11.35 2.60 16.79
CA ILE A 129 10.33 3.60 16.49
C ILE A 129 10.34 3.95 14.99
N TYR A 130 11.50 4.26 14.43
CA TYR A 130 11.59 4.77 13.05
C TYR A 130 11.37 3.66 12.03
N PHE A 131 11.99 2.52 12.22
CA PHE A 131 11.82 1.36 11.35
C PHE A 131 10.58 0.55 11.73
N GLY A 132 10.46 0.14 12.99
CA GLY A 132 9.38 -0.76 13.44
C GLY A 132 8.00 -0.12 13.35
N VAL A 133 7.84 1.13 13.77
CA VAL A 133 6.52 1.76 13.84
C VAL A 133 6.29 2.70 12.65
N LEU A 134 7.14 3.71 12.46
CA LEU A 134 6.88 4.79 11.50
C LEU A 134 6.90 4.27 10.05
N LEU A 135 7.91 3.49 9.69
CA LEU A 135 8.02 2.91 8.36
C LEU A 135 6.92 1.88 8.08
N SER A 136 6.49 1.16 9.10
CA SER A 136 5.36 0.22 9.02
C SER A 136 4.04 0.94 8.70
N ILE A 137 3.77 2.08 9.35
CA ILE A 137 2.62 2.95 9.03
C ILE A 137 2.71 3.41 7.58
N THR A 138 3.89 3.87 7.16
CA THR A 138 4.16 4.30 5.78
C THR A 138 3.82 3.22 4.76
N GLN A 139 4.28 2.00 4.99
CA GLN A 139 4.01 0.85 4.11
C GLN A 139 2.52 0.53 4.02
N SER A 140 1.81 0.57 5.14
CA SER A 140 0.38 0.35 5.16
C SER A 140 -0.39 1.42 4.39
N LEU A 141 0.04 2.69 4.47
CA LEU A 141 -0.54 3.81 3.72
C LEU A 141 -0.32 3.69 2.20
N ALA A 142 0.72 2.96 1.74
CA ALA A 142 0.94 2.67 0.34
C ALA A 142 0.10 1.49 -0.14
N MET A 143 0.27 0.33 0.49
CA MET A 143 -0.24 -0.96 -0.01
C MET A 143 -1.76 -1.01 -0.11
N VAL A 144 -2.48 -0.56 0.92
CA VAL A 144 -3.95 -0.64 0.94
C VAL A 144 -4.59 0.19 -0.18
N PRO A 145 -4.23 1.48 -0.38
CA PRO A 145 -4.75 2.27 -1.48
C PRO A 145 -4.36 1.76 -2.87
N ILE A 146 -3.14 1.21 -3.02
CA ILE A 146 -2.68 0.66 -4.29
C ILE A 146 -3.60 -0.49 -4.74
N LEU A 147 -3.83 -1.48 -3.87
CA LEU A 147 -4.68 -2.62 -4.19
C LEU A 147 -6.14 -2.22 -4.40
N ALA A 148 -6.69 -1.33 -3.56
CA ALA A 148 -8.04 -0.83 -3.71
C ALA A 148 -8.25 -0.09 -5.04
N SER A 149 -7.24 0.68 -5.48
CA SER A 149 -7.30 1.43 -6.74
C SER A 149 -7.29 0.53 -7.96
N VAL A 150 -6.45 -0.52 -8.00
CA VAL A 150 -6.46 -1.49 -9.11
C VAL A 150 -7.83 -2.12 -9.26
N ASN A 151 -8.44 -2.54 -8.14
CA ASN A 151 -9.80 -3.11 -8.15
C ASN A 151 -10.87 -2.12 -8.65
N GLY A 152 -10.69 -0.83 -8.39
CA GLY A 152 -11.61 0.21 -8.86
C GLY A 152 -11.45 0.54 -10.35
N TRP A 153 -10.23 0.48 -10.89
CA TRP A 153 -9.92 0.83 -12.27
C TRP A 153 -10.11 -0.30 -13.28
N PHE A 154 -10.09 -1.58 -12.84
CA PHE A 154 -10.19 -2.74 -13.71
C PHE A 154 -11.38 -3.62 -13.35
N LYS A 155 -12.38 -3.70 -14.25
CA LYS A 155 -13.46 -4.69 -14.19
C LYS A 155 -13.15 -5.93 -15.02
N GLN A 156 -12.45 -5.75 -16.13
CA GLN A 156 -11.93 -6.85 -16.95
C GLN A 156 -10.41 -6.91 -16.82
N ARG A 157 -9.85 -8.12 -16.98
CA ARG A 157 -8.40 -8.40 -16.86
C ARG A 157 -7.79 -7.98 -15.51
N LEU A 158 -8.60 -7.97 -14.45
CA LEU A 158 -8.15 -7.61 -13.10
C LEU A 158 -6.97 -8.48 -12.65
N GLY A 159 -7.03 -9.80 -12.90
CA GLY A 159 -5.92 -10.70 -12.57
C GLY A 159 -4.62 -10.34 -13.28
N PHE A 160 -4.70 -9.93 -14.57
CA PHE A 160 -3.53 -9.47 -15.32
C PHE A 160 -2.97 -8.15 -14.74
N ALA A 161 -3.84 -7.18 -14.45
CA ALA A 161 -3.43 -5.90 -13.86
C ALA A 161 -2.78 -6.10 -12.48
N THR A 162 -3.37 -6.94 -11.63
CA THR A 162 -2.82 -7.29 -10.33
C THR A 162 -1.50 -8.06 -10.46
N GLY A 163 -1.42 -9.01 -11.40
CA GLY A 163 -0.18 -9.75 -11.69
C GLY A 163 0.95 -8.81 -12.15
N LEU A 164 0.66 -7.85 -13.02
CA LEU A 164 1.64 -6.85 -13.47
C LEU A 164 2.09 -5.94 -12.32
N LEU A 165 1.17 -5.56 -11.43
CA LEU A 165 1.49 -4.79 -10.23
C LEU A 165 2.47 -5.56 -9.32
N TRP A 166 2.21 -6.83 -9.03
CA TRP A 166 3.13 -7.66 -8.22
C TRP A 166 4.45 -7.94 -8.92
N ALA A 167 4.43 -8.17 -10.25
CA ALA A 167 5.64 -8.33 -11.05
C ALA A 167 6.53 -7.07 -11.03
N SER A 168 5.91 -5.87 -11.01
CA SER A 168 6.67 -4.61 -10.90
C SER A 168 7.45 -4.53 -9.58
N GLY A 169 6.90 -5.06 -8.48
CA GLY A 169 7.61 -5.17 -7.21
C GLY A 169 8.86 -6.05 -7.32
N GLY A 170 8.75 -7.21 -7.96
CA GLY A 170 9.90 -8.10 -8.19
C GLY A 170 10.98 -7.48 -9.10
N ILE A 171 10.56 -6.86 -10.21
CA ILE A 171 11.47 -6.12 -11.10
C ILE A 171 12.12 -4.96 -10.35
N GLY A 172 11.33 -4.23 -9.53
CA GLY A 172 11.83 -3.15 -8.70
C GLY A 172 12.91 -3.62 -7.74
N ALA A 173 12.70 -4.77 -7.06
CA ALA A 173 13.70 -5.35 -6.19
C ALA A 173 15.01 -5.66 -6.94
N ALA A 174 14.91 -6.25 -8.13
CA ALA A 174 16.08 -6.59 -8.95
C ALA A 174 16.89 -5.36 -9.41
N VAL A 175 16.21 -4.22 -9.65
CA VAL A 175 16.87 -2.97 -10.08
C VAL A 175 17.35 -2.13 -8.90
N VAL A 176 16.52 -2.05 -7.85
CA VAL A 176 16.79 -1.20 -6.69
C VAL A 176 17.89 -1.77 -5.79
N ALA A 177 17.95 -3.11 -5.63
CA ALA A 177 18.94 -3.72 -4.73
C ALA A 177 20.40 -3.44 -5.12
N PRO A 178 20.83 -3.58 -6.39
CA PRO A 178 22.17 -3.17 -6.80
C PRO A 178 22.44 -1.68 -6.61
N GLY A 179 21.44 -0.83 -6.88
CA GLY A 179 21.54 0.61 -6.65
C GLY A 179 21.75 0.96 -5.18
N ILE A 180 21.03 0.28 -4.27
CA ILE A 180 21.22 0.46 -2.84
C ILE A 180 22.61 -0.03 -2.40
N ALA A 181 23.08 -1.16 -2.91
CA ALA A 181 24.40 -1.70 -2.59
C ALA A 181 25.51 -0.71 -3.01
N THR A 182 25.45 -0.16 -4.22
CA THR A 182 26.44 0.84 -4.70
C THR A 182 26.41 2.14 -3.88
N LEU A 183 25.24 2.59 -3.43
CA LEU A 183 25.13 3.75 -2.55
C LEU A 183 25.71 3.44 -1.17
N LEU A 184 25.48 2.24 -0.65
CA LEU A 184 25.98 1.80 0.65
C LEU A 184 27.50 1.76 0.66
N ASP A 185 28.11 1.20 -0.38
CA ASP A 185 29.58 1.11 -0.54
C ASP A 185 30.22 2.50 -0.70
N ALA A 186 29.56 3.41 -1.43
CA ALA A 186 30.13 4.72 -1.74
C ALA A 186 29.94 5.74 -0.61
N PHE A 187 28.80 5.74 0.08
CA PHE A 187 28.39 6.83 0.99
C PHE A 187 28.05 6.34 2.41
N GLY A 188 28.10 5.04 2.65
CA GLY A 188 27.69 4.44 3.91
C GLY A 188 26.17 4.39 4.08
N TRP A 189 25.72 3.74 5.15
CA TRP A 189 24.31 3.42 5.34
C TRP A 189 23.44 4.66 5.65
N GLN A 190 23.94 5.63 6.42
CA GLN A 190 23.19 6.85 6.79
C GLN A 190 22.79 7.67 5.56
N ALA A 191 23.78 7.96 4.70
CA ALA A 191 23.53 8.71 3.46
C ALA A 191 22.65 7.92 2.49
N THR A 192 22.81 6.60 2.42
CA THR A 192 21.99 5.72 1.58
C THR A 192 20.51 5.81 1.97
N PHE A 193 20.18 5.68 3.26
CA PHE A 193 18.79 5.76 3.73
C PHE A 193 18.18 7.14 3.47
N THR A 194 18.92 8.21 3.76
CA THR A 194 18.46 9.58 3.48
C THR A 194 18.20 9.77 1.98
N THR A 195 19.12 9.31 1.12
CA THR A 195 19.00 9.42 -0.34
C THR A 195 17.78 8.65 -0.85
N ILE A 196 17.58 7.40 -0.40
CA ILE A 196 16.41 6.58 -0.76
C ILE A 196 15.13 7.26 -0.25
N GLY A 197 15.15 7.82 0.95
CA GLY A 197 14.03 8.57 1.51
C GLY A 197 13.63 9.76 0.67
N VAL A 198 14.60 10.56 0.24
CA VAL A 198 14.36 11.76 -0.59
C VAL A 198 13.88 11.35 -1.98
N ILE A 199 14.55 10.41 -2.66
CA ILE A 199 14.16 9.97 -4.00
C ILE A 199 12.81 9.27 -3.95
N GLY A 200 12.63 8.29 -3.06
CA GLY A 200 11.40 7.50 -2.97
C GLY A 200 10.21 8.32 -2.48
N GLY A 201 10.38 9.08 -1.40
CA GLY A 201 9.33 9.95 -0.87
C GLY A 201 8.96 11.08 -1.83
N GLY A 202 9.95 11.67 -2.51
CA GLY A 202 9.73 12.65 -3.57
C GLY A 202 8.96 12.05 -4.75
N THR A 203 9.36 10.87 -5.21
CA THR A 203 8.67 10.14 -6.28
C THR A 203 7.22 9.83 -5.89
N LEU A 204 6.96 9.25 -4.72
CA LEU A 204 5.61 8.96 -4.24
C LEU A 204 4.76 10.22 -4.15
N THR A 205 5.30 11.31 -3.62
CA THR A 205 4.60 12.59 -3.51
C THR A 205 4.27 13.15 -4.89
N LEU A 206 5.23 13.11 -5.82
CA LEU A 206 5.02 13.57 -7.21
C LEU A 206 3.96 12.74 -7.93
N LEU A 207 3.99 11.41 -7.77
CA LEU A 207 3.00 10.52 -8.38
C LEU A 207 1.57 10.84 -7.95
N THR A 208 1.36 11.38 -6.74
CA THR A 208 0.02 11.75 -6.28
C THR A 208 -0.61 12.88 -7.08
N LEU A 209 0.19 13.70 -7.76
CA LEU A 209 -0.32 14.76 -8.63
C LEU A 209 -1.06 14.18 -9.84
N PHE A 210 -0.58 13.06 -10.35
CA PHE A 210 -1.12 12.36 -11.53
C PHE A 210 -2.06 11.21 -11.18
N PHE A 211 -2.18 10.89 -9.91
CA PHE A 211 -2.96 9.76 -9.43
C PHE A 211 -4.41 10.15 -9.11
N TYR A 212 -5.36 9.35 -9.58
CA TYR A 212 -6.78 9.46 -9.29
C TYR A 212 -7.29 8.18 -8.65
N SER A 213 -7.99 8.32 -7.53
CA SER A 213 -8.45 7.17 -6.72
C SER A 213 -9.47 6.31 -7.46
N LYS A 214 -10.39 6.96 -8.18
CA LYS A 214 -11.50 6.30 -8.87
C LYS A 214 -11.66 6.86 -10.30
N PRO A 215 -12.16 6.04 -11.25
CA PRO A 215 -12.49 6.52 -12.60
C PRO A 215 -13.46 7.70 -12.59
N ALA A 216 -14.43 7.69 -11.67
CA ALA A 216 -15.41 8.74 -11.52
C ALA A 216 -14.81 10.14 -11.20
N ASP A 217 -13.66 10.20 -10.54
CA ASP A 217 -12.98 11.45 -10.18
C ASP A 217 -12.59 12.29 -11.42
N ILE A 218 -12.50 11.65 -12.58
CA ILE A 218 -12.13 12.26 -13.87
C ILE A 218 -13.14 12.00 -14.98
N ASN A 219 -14.39 11.72 -14.63
CA ASN A 219 -15.45 11.40 -15.58
C ASN A 219 -15.06 10.27 -16.56
N SER A 220 -14.33 9.28 -16.11
CA SER A 220 -13.90 8.10 -16.85
C SER A 220 -14.64 6.87 -16.36
N THR A 221 -14.62 5.80 -17.15
CA THR A 221 -15.16 4.49 -16.75
C THR A 221 -14.02 3.53 -16.43
N ALA A 222 -14.29 2.52 -15.61
CA ALA A 222 -13.33 1.46 -15.35
C ALA A 222 -13.07 0.65 -16.63
N PHE A 223 -11.84 0.14 -16.78
CA PHE A 223 -11.48 -0.67 -17.94
C PHE A 223 -12.32 -1.93 -18.01
N GLY A 224 -13.02 -2.12 -19.14
CA GLY A 224 -13.92 -3.25 -19.35
C GLY A 224 -15.32 -3.06 -18.77
N SER A 225 -15.74 -1.83 -18.39
CA SER A 225 -17.13 -1.52 -18.08
C SER A 225 -17.99 -1.71 -19.33
N ARG A 226 -19.16 -2.35 -19.16
CA ARG A 226 -20.16 -2.54 -20.21
C ARG A 226 -21.22 -1.45 -20.14
N ALA A 227 -21.89 -1.18 -21.27
CA ALA A 227 -22.98 -0.22 -21.32
C ALA A 227 -24.16 -0.61 -20.40
N ASP A 228 -24.34 -1.91 -20.16
CA ASP A 228 -25.37 -2.48 -19.30
C ASP A 228 -24.97 -2.55 -17.82
N ASP A 229 -23.72 -2.15 -17.47
CA ASP A 229 -23.31 -2.10 -16.07
C ASP A 229 -24.17 -1.06 -15.33
N PRO A 230 -24.67 -1.38 -14.13
CA PRO A 230 -25.44 -0.44 -13.37
C PRO A 230 -24.59 0.83 -13.14
N PRO A 231 -25.16 2.04 -13.35
CA PRO A 231 -24.43 3.27 -13.18
C PRO A 231 -23.87 3.34 -11.75
N GLU A 232 -22.64 3.85 -11.61
CA GLU A 232 -22.10 4.12 -10.29
C GLU A 232 -23.02 5.13 -9.60
N VAL A 233 -23.81 4.64 -8.64
CA VAL A 233 -24.74 5.49 -7.89
C VAL A 233 -23.91 6.36 -6.96
N PHE A 234 -23.84 7.66 -7.27
CA PHE A 234 -23.29 8.65 -6.34
C PHE A 234 -24.19 8.69 -5.10
N ARG A 235 -23.73 8.05 -4.03
CA ARG A 235 -24.43 8.07 -2.74
C ARG A 235 -23.86 9.21 -1.89
N SER A 236 -24.71 9.82 -1.08
CA SER A 236 -24.23 10.78 -0.10
C SER A 236 -23.23 10.08 0.86
N LYS A 237 -22.23 10.81 1.35
CA LYS A 237 -21.21 10.28 2.27
C LYS A 237 -21.83 9.60 3.50
N GLU A 238 -23.00 10.05 3.94
CA GLU A 238 -23.73 9.48 5.07
C GLU A 238 -24.29 8.09 4.74
N ILE A 239 -24.94 7.92 3.59
CA ILE A 239 -25.50 6.66 3.13
C ILE A 239 -24.38 5.64 2.89
N GLU A 240 -23.29 6.06 2.27
CA GLU A 240 -22.14 5.20 2.05
C GLU A 240 -21.48 4.77 3.37
N GLY A 241 -21.36 5.68 4.34
CA GLY A 241 -20.86 5.38 5.68
C GLY A 241 -21.73 4.37 6.44
N LEU A 242 -23.06 4.46 6.34
CA LEU A 242 -23.99 3.50 6.91
C LEU A 242 -23.89 2.12 6.24
N ARG A 243 -23.80 2.09 4.91
CA ARG A 243 -23.62 0.87 4.12
C ARG A 243 -22.32 0.14 4.51
N LEU A 244 -21.21 0.86 4.59
CA LEU A 244 -19.92 0.31 5.00
C LEU A 244 -19.97 -0.25 6.42
N LYS A 245 -20.65 0.43 7.36
CA LYS A 245 -20.83 -0.09 8.73
C LYS A 245 -21.61 -1.41 8.75
N VAL A 246 -22.71 -1.48 8.01
CA VAL A 246 -23.53 -2.70 7.93
C VAL A 246 -22.75 -3.82 7.26
N PHE A 247 -22.09 -3.54 6.14
CA PHE A 247 -21.27 -4.50 5.40
C PHE A 247 -20.13 -5.04 6.29
N ASN A 248 -19.34 -4.17 6.92
CA ASN A 248 -18.25 -4.56 7.80
C ASN A 248 -18.72 -5.41 8.98
N LYS A 249 -19.88 -5.09 9.56
CA LYS A 249 -20.47 -5.89 10.64
C LYS A 249 -20.87 -7.28 10.15
N ALA A 250 -21.46 -7.39 8.96
CA ALA A 250 -21.83 -8.67 8.36
C ALA A 250 -20.60 -9.50 8.00
N MET A 251 -19.61 -8.88 7.36
CA MET A 251 -18.37 -9.52 6.89
C MET A 251 -17.57 -10.13 8.05
N ARG A 252 -17.40 -9.41 9.17
CA ARG A 252 -16.69 -9.91 10.37
C ARG A 252 -17.32 -11.15 11.01
N ARG A 253 -18.58 -11.48 10.68
CA ARG A 253 -19.26 -12.68 11.15
C ARG A 253 -19.03 -13.89 10.26
N THR A 254 -18.43 -13.72 9.10
CA THR A 254 -18.13 -14.81 8.17
C THR A 254 -16.81 -15.49 8.51
N ARG A 255 -16.73 -16.82 8.36
CA ARG A 255 -15.48 -17.58 8.52
C ARG A 255 -14.43 -17.14 7.50
N ALA A 256 -14.84 -16.81 6.28
CA ALA A 256 -13.95 -16.33 5.23
C ALA A 256 -13.16 -15.09 5.63
N PHE A 257 -13.79 -14.17 6.37
CA PHE A 257 -13.12 -12.96 6.85
C PHE A 257 -11.92 -13.25 7.77
N TRP A 258 -12.01 -14.28 8.59
CA TRP A 258 -10.93 -14.65 9.52
C TRP A 258 -9.91 -15.60 8.88
N ASN A 259 -10.36 -16.48 7.98
CA ASN A 259 -9.46 -17.42 7.29
C ASN A 259 -8.48 -16.71 6.35
N LEU A 260 -8.94 -15.71 5.58
CA LEU A 260 -8.08 -15.00 4.63
C LEU A 260 -6.88 -14.30 5.29
N PRO A 261 -7.04 -13.45 6.33
CA PRO A 261 -5.89 -12.83 6.99
C PRO A 261 -5.00 -13.83 7.73
N THR A 262 -5.57 -14.94 8.24
CA THR A 262 -4.78 -16.00 8.89
C THR A 262 -3.89 -16.69 7.88
N ILE A 263 -4.41 -17.11 6.72
CA ILE A 263 -3.63 -17.75 5.65
C ILE A 263 -2.55 -16.78 5.15
N HIS A 264 -2.92 -15.53 4.87
CA HIS A 264 -1.97 -14.53 4.39
C HIS A 264 -0.90 -14.20 5.45
N GLY A 265 -1.27 -14.13 6.72
CA GLY A 265 -0.34 -13.89 7.83
C GLY A 265 0.69 -15.01 7.97
N LEU A 266 0.27 -16.27 7.83
CA LEU A 266 1.18 -17.42 7.84
C LEU A 266 2.11 -17.43 6.63
N ASP A 267 1.60 -17.09 5.45
CA ASP A 267 2.39 -16.98 4.22
C ASP A 267 3.44 -15.87 4.34
N CYS A 268 3.06 -14.69 4.80
CA CYS A 268 3.99 -13.58 5.03
C CYS A 268 5.05 -13.90 6.08
N ALA A 269 4.70 -14.62 7.16
CA ALA A 269 5.66 -15.04 8.17
C ALA A 269 6.68 -16.01 7.58
N GLY A 270 6.24 -17.01 6.82
CA GLY A 270 7.12 -17.95 6.14
C GLY A 270 8.06 -17.27 5.14
N HIS A 271 7.50 -16.40 4.30
CA HIS A 271 8.25 -15.60 3.32
C HIS A 271 9.28 -14.68 3.99
N GLY A 272 8.89 -14.01 5.07
CA GLY A 272 9.77 -13.12 5.82
C GLY A 272 10.97 -13.87 6.45
N ILE A 273 10.74 -15.05 7.00
CA ILE A 273 11.82 -15.90 7.56
C ILE A 273 12.83 -16.25 6.45
N VAL A 274 12.35 -16.72 5.29
CA VAL A 274 13.23 -17.10 4.17
C VAL A 274 14.03 -15.89 3.70
N LEU A 275 13.40 -14.71 3.50
CA LEU A 275 14.10 -13.51 3.03
C LEU A 275 15.18 -13.03 4.01
N ILE A 276 14.89 -13.03 5.31
CA ILE A 276 15.81 -12.50 6.32
C ILE A 276 17.02 -13.42 6.50
N TYR A 277 16.80 -14.74 6.49
CA TYR A 277 17.86 -15.69 6.78
C TYR A 277 18.58 -16.23 5.55
N SER A 278 18.05 -16.08 4.34
CA SER A 278 18.70 -16.55 3.11
C SER A 278 20.02 -15.83 2.81
N ILE A 279 20.12 -14.54 3.11
CA ILE A 279 21.34 -13.75 2.86
C ILE A 279 22.47 -14.14 3.82
N PRO A 280 22.29 -14.16 5.14
CA PRO A 280 23.31 -14.65 6.07
C PRO A 280 23.78 -16.07 5.77
N LEU A 281 22.87 -17.01 5.47
CA LEU A 281 23.18 -18.39 5.14
C LEU A 281 23.93 -18.57 3.82
N ALA A 282 23.84 -17.63 2.90
CA ALA A 282 24.56 -17.68 1.62
C ALA A 282 26.00 -17.13 1.73
N ILE A 283 26.34 -16.46 2.83
CA ILE A 283 27.65 -15.84 3.08
C ILE A 283 28.53 -16.75 3.96
N GLU A 284 27.92 -17.66 4.75
CA GLU A 284 28.63 -18.73 5.47
C GLU A 284 29.06 -19.87 4.52
#